data_f5df91282e536d2e2137a14f15460934
#
_entry.id   f5df91282e536d2e2137a14f15460934
#
_cell.length_a   1.000
_cell.length_b   1.000
_cell.length_c   1.000
_cell.angle_alpha   90.00
_cell.angle_beta   90.00
_cell.angle_gamma   90.00
#
_symmetry.space_group_name_H-M   'P 1'
#
loop_
_entity.id
_entity.type
_entity.pdbx_description
1 polymer ?
#
loop_
_entity_poly.entity_id
_entity_poly.type
_entity_poly.pdbx_seq_one_letter_code
_entity_poly.pdbx_strand_id
1 'polypeptide(L)'
;MQLFRIEVDDDNREIVKYKSGDFPFLIYTDEFRLFDEGYIRWHWHKDLQISYVLNDDICFQVGGKEIVLVPGEGIIFNSNVLHQIKPVNYNCKMISIMFDQSLITGSEHSLIRKKYVDAVINTNNLDFVVLKRDIDWQNEILKYIEQTNSAYNSPDYGYELEIVNNINWIWLKLIRNLKDKIQSPPKKVSPNDERVKTAINYIKVNYTHEISLDDIAKSCNISKSECCRSFKRVLKMTPFEYLMEYRVLKATEYLYNTDESISNICMNVGFNGISYFGKTFKKFMNCTPSEYRNYIKNNKNVPSNK
;
A
#
# COMPACT_ATOMS: atom_id res chain seq x y z
N MET A 1 -2.37 -16.17 1.08
CA MET A 1 -3.76 -15.64 0.97
C MET A 1 -3.78 -14.63 -0.16
N GLN A 2 -4.85 -14.54 -0.95
CA GLN A 2 -5.02 -13.52 -2.00
C GLN A 2 -5.94 -12.42 -1.49
N LEU A 3 -5.60 -11.17 -1.76
CA LEU A 3 -6.49 -10.02 -1.57
C LEU A 3 -7.11 -9.60 -2.91
N PHE A 4 -8.37 -9.19 -2.89
CA PHE A 4 -9.03 -8.57 -4.04
C PHE A 4 -8.97 -7.04 -3.95
N ARG A 5 -8.80 -6.52 -2.76
CA ARG A 5 -8.51 -5.12 -2.43
C ARG A 5 -7.90 -5.04 -1.04
N ILE A 6 -7.12 -4.01 -0.76
CA ILE A 6 -6.71 -3.69 0.60
C ILE A 6 -7.85 -2.96 1.34
N GLU A 7 -8.11 -3.36 2.59
CA GLU A 7 -9.01 -2.63 3.48
C GLU A 7 -8.21 -1.50 4.13
N VAL A 8 -8.74 -0.29 4.09
CA VAL A 8 -8.13 0.87 4.73
C VAL A 8 -9.13 1.57 5.63
N ASP A 9 -8.67 2.15 6.73
CA ASP A 9 -9.45 3.04 7.58
C ASP A 9 -9.67 4.42 6.92
N ASP A 10 -10.30 5.32 7.66
CA ASP A 10 -10.58 6.66 7.19
C ASP A 10 -9.32 7.47 6.88
N ASP A 11 -8.19 7.13 7.47
CA ASP A 11 -6.89 7.77 7.26
C ASP A 11 -6.05 7.17 6.13
N ASN A 12 -6.56 6.22 5.31
CA ASN A 12 -5.79 5.41 4.36
C ASN A 12 -4.76 4.47 5.00
N ARG A 13 -4.88 4.23 6.29
CA ARG A 13 -4.08 3.21 6.93
C ARG A 13 -4.67 1.85 6.61
N GLU A 14 -3.86 0.94 6.10
CA GLU A 14 -4.29 -0.43 5.89
C GLU A 14 -4.64 -1.09 7.23
N ILE A 15 -5.79 -1.76 7.24
CA ILE A 15 -6.25 -2.56 8.37
C ILE A 15 -5.72 -3.98 8.17
N VAL A 16 -4.52 -4.23 8.71
CA VAL A 16 -3.92 -5.57 8.65
C VAL A 16 -4.61 -6.49 9.64
N LYS A 17 -5.23 -7.55 9.13
CA LYS A 17 -5.94 -8.56 9.94
C LYS A 17 -5.10 -9.82 10.03
N TYR A 18 -4.38 -9.99 11.11
CA TYR A 18 -3.64 -11.20 11.39
C TYR A 18 -4.57 -12.38 11.68
N LYS A 19 -4.17 -13.60 11.29
CA LYS A 19 -4.94 -14.83 11.57
C LYS A 19 -5.05 -15.13 13.07
N SER A 20 -4.01 -14.76 13.84
CA SER A 20 -3.96 -14.86 15.29
C SER A 20 -3.35 -13.60 15.85
N GLY A 21 -3.94 -13.06 16.95
CA GLY A 21 -3.37 -11.92 17.67
C GLY A 21 -2.03 -12.24 18.35
N ASP A 22 -1.79 -13.52 18.64
CA ASP A 22 -0.58 -13.98 19.32
C ASP A 22 0.62 -14.14 18.38
N PHE A 23 0.35 -14.20 17.05
CA PHE A 23 1.37 -14.26 16.01
C PHE A 23 1.08 -13.21 14.93
N PRO A 24 1.50 -11.94 15.13
CA PRO A 24 1.19 -10.83 14.25
C PRO A 24 2.06 -10.86 12.99
N PHE A 25 1.80 -11.85 12.15
CA PHE A 25 2.49 -12.15 10.89
C PHE A 25 1.50 -12.62 9.83
N LEU A 26 1.70 -12.17 8.60
CA LEU A 26 0.84 -12.53 7.48
C LEU A 26 1.59 -12.49 6.16
N ILE A 27 1.30 -13.43 5.27
CA ILE A 27 1.74 -13.39 3.88
C ILE A 27 0.52 -13.36 2.95
N TYR A 28 0.50 -12.35 2.09
CA TYR A 28 -0.37 -12.30 0.92
C TYR A 28 0.40 -12.75 -0.32
N THR A 29 -0.29 -13.44 -1.22
CA THR A 29 0.15 -13.61 -2.60
C THR A 29 -0.73 -12.70 -3.45
N ASP A 30 -0.15 -11.63 -3.95
CA ASP A 30 -0.88 -10.59 -4.68
C ASP A 30 -0.82 -10.91 -6.18
N GLU A 31 -1.92 -11.45 -6.70
CA GLU A 31 -2.15 -11.60 -8.15
C GLU A 31 -2.92 -10.38 -8.64
N PHE A 32 -2.26 -9.47 -9.34
CA PHE A 32 -2.86 -8.18 -9.71
C PHE A 32 -4.10 -8.29 -10.59
N ARG A 33 -4.21 -9.34 -11.41
CA ARG A 33 -5.42 -9.63 -12.21
C ARG A 33 -6.69 -9.85 -11.37
N LEU A 34 -6.53 -10.17 -10.07
CA LEU A 34 -7.63 -10.45 -9.15
C LEU A 34 -8.00 -9.23 -8.31
N PHE A 35 -7.20 -8.17 -8.35
CA PHE A 35 -7.57 -6.91 -7.71
C PHE A 35 -8.64 -6.19 -8.53
N ASP A 36 -9.64 -5.64 -7.86
CA ASP A 36 -10.76 -4.92 -8.49
C ASP A 36 -10.27 -3.77 -9.41
N GLU A 37 -9.18 -3.12 -9.05
CA GLU A 37 -8.58 -1.99 -9.77
C GLU A 37 -7.37 -2.41 -10.61
N GLY A 38 -6.90 -3.65 -10.48
CA GLY A 38 -5.68 -4.13 -11.12
C GLY A 38 -4.38 -3.61 -10.51
N TYR A 39 -4.44 -2.90 -9.38
CA TYR A 39 -3.27 -2.38 -8.66
C TYR A 39 -3.60 -2.15 -7.17
N ILE A 40 -2.56 -1.95 -6.33
CA ILE A 40 -2.71 -1.58 -4.93
C ILE A 40 -2.54 -0.06 -4.82
N ARG A 41 -3.59 0.63 -4.36
CA ARG A 41 -3.64 2.10 -4.25
C ARG A 41 -2.70 2.65 -3.20
N TRP A 42 -2.61 3.99 -3.17
CA TRP A 42 -1.94 4.75 -2.13
C TRP A 42 -2.50 4.42 -0.75
N HIS A 43 -1.63 3.85 0.11
CA HIS A 43 -1.93 3.48 1.49
C HIS A 43 -0.66 3.54 2.33
N TRP A 44 -0.81 3.45 3.63
CA TRP A 44 0.28 3.23 4.60
C TRP A 44 -0.23 2.35 5.74
N HIS A 45 0.67 1.75 6.47
CA HIS A 45 0.38 0.91 7.63
C HIS A 45 1.45 1.08 8.70
N LYS A 46 1.11 0.75 9.94
CA LYS A 46 2.04 0.74 11.06
C LYS A 46 3.04 -0.42 10.95
N ASP A 47 2.58 -1.52 10.40
CA ASP A 47 3.34 -2.75 10.25
C ASP A 47 4.53 -2.56 9.31
N LEU A 48 5.54 -3.40 9.46
CA LEU A 48 6.63 -3.50 8.51
C LEU A 48 6.18 -4.38 7.34
N GLN A 49 6.54 -3.98 6.13
CA GLN A 49 6.21 -4.74 4.91
C GLN A 49 7.46 -5.11 4.13
N ILE A 50 7.46 -6.33 3.64
CA ILE A 50 8.43 -6.80 2.65
C ILE A 50 7.63 -7.28 1.44
N SER A 51 7.88 -6.68 0.26
CA SER A 51 7.32 -7.16 -1.00
C SER A 51 8.40 -7.83 -1.82
N TYR A 52 8.08 -8.98 -2.44
CA TYR A 52 8.99 -9.77 -3.25
C TYR A 52 8.30 -10.13 -4.57
N VAL A 53 8.94 -9.79 -5.69
CA VAL A 53 8.39 -9.99 -7.03
C VAL A 53 8.59 -11.43 -7.48
N LEU A 54 7.48 -12.09 -7.84
CA LEU A 54 7.50 -13.51 -8.27
C LEU A 54 7.67 -13.64 -9.77
N ASN A 55 6.89 -12.88 -10.53
CA ASN A 55 6.95 -12.89 -11.99
C ASN A 55 6.56 -11.51 -12.52
N ASP A 56 7.04 -11.17 -13.70
CA ASP A 56 6.85 -9.89 -14.36
C ASP A 56 7.23 -8.66 -13.52
N ASP A 57 7.45 -7.53 -14.16
CA ASP A 57 7.92 -6.33 -13.50
C ASP A 57 6.80 -5.62 -12.73
N ILE A 58 7.14 -5.10 -11.56
CA ILE A 58 6.22 -4.35 -10.71
C ILE A 58 6.82 -2.97 -10.39
N CYS A 59 6.02 -1.93 -10.56
CA CYS A 59 6.36 -0.55 -10.26
C CYS A 59 5.86 -0.17 -8.85
N PHE A 60 6.77 0.18 -7.97
CA PHE A 60 6.52 0.70 -6.63
C PHE A 60 6.67 2.21 -6.63
N GLN A 61 5.64 2.93 -6.20
CA GLN A 61 5.67 4.39 -6.04
C GLN A 61 5.75 4.74 -4.56
N VAL A 62 6.81 5.43 -4.15
CA VAL A 62 7.08 5.79 -2.76
C VAL A 62 7.97 7.03 -2.68
N GLY A 63 7.62 8.00 -1.81
CA GLY A 63 8.39 9.22 -1.61
C GLY A 63 8.63 10.02 -2.91
N GLY A 64 7.67 9.97 -3.84
CA GLY A 64 7.78 10.61 -5.16
C GLY A 64 8.70 9.92 -6.16
N LYS A 65 9.21 8.74 -5.84
CA LYS A 65 10.03 7.91 -6.72
C LYS A 65 9.20 6.78 -7.32
N GLU A 66 9.56 6.39 -8.53
CA GLU A 66 9.09 5.17 -9.19
C GLU A 66 10.23 4.17 -9.24
N ILE A 67 9.99 2.98 -8.72
CA ILE A 67 10.99 1.91 -8.60
C ILE A 67 10.40 0.70 -9.28
N VAL A 68 10.98 0.30 -10.39
CA VAL A 68 10.60 -0.94 -11.08
C VAL A 68 11.50 -2.05 -10.57
N LEU A 69 10.87 -3.12 -10.07
CA LEU A 69 11.55 -4.34 -9.64
C LEU A 69 11.19 -5.48 -10.58
N VAL A 70 12.19 -6.30 -10.87
CA VAL A 70 12.05 -7.49 -11.71
C VAL A 70 11.87 -8.74 -10.86
N PRO A 71 11.47 -9.88 -11.44
CA PRO A 71 11.32 -11.15 -10.72
C PRO A 71 12.58 -11.51 -9.91
N GLY A 72 12.36 -11.89 -8.65
CA GLY A 72 13.42 -12.22 -7.70
C GLY A 72 14.01 -11.04 -6.94
N GLU A 73 13.59 -9.82 -7.22
CA GLU A 73 13.92 -8.62 -6.43
C GLU A 73 12.83 -8.33 -5.40
N GLY A 74 13.15 -7.46 -4.42
CA GLY A 74 12.21 -7.10 -3.37
C GLY A 74 12.38 -5.67 -2.88
N ILE A 75 11.46 -5.26 -2.00
CA ILE A 75 11.51 -3.97 -1.33
C ILE A 75 10.99 -4.14 0.11
N ILE A 76 11.67 -3.50 1.05
CA ILE A 76 11.22 -3.39 2.45
C ILE A 76 10.70 -1.98 2.65
N PHE A 77 9.48 -1.83 3.12
CA PHE A 77 8.90 -0.55 3.54
C PHE A 77 8.99 -0.38 5.05
N ASN A 78 9.41 0.80 5.47
CA ASN A 78 9.36 1.18 6.86
C ASN A 78 7.92 1.46 7.31
N SER A 79 7.70 1.51 8.61
CA SER A 79 6.41 1.86 9.21
C SER A 79 5.91 3.24 8.74
N ASN A 80 4.61 3.35 8.50
CA ASN A 80 3.91 4.58 8.12
C ASN A 80 4.39 5.24 6.81
N VAL A 81 5.02 4.51 5.92
CA VAL A 81 5.43 5.02 4.61
C VAL A 81 4.29 4.94 3.61
N LEU A 82 3.94 6.09 3.02
CA LEU A 82 2.92 6.17 1.98
C LEU A 82 3.46 5.60 0.67
N HIS A 83 2.81 4.57 0.15
CA HIS A 83 3.21 3.90 -1.09
C HIS A 83 2.03 3.39 -1.91
N GLN A 84 2.29 3.12 -3.19
CA GLN A 84 1.38 2.51 -4.15
C GLN A 84 2.14 1.46 -4.95
N ILE A 85 1.45 0.39 -5.38
CA ILE A 85 2.06 -0.70 -6.15
C ILE A 85 1.24 -0.93 -7.41
N LYS A 86 1.88 -0.83 -8.57
CA LYS A 86 1.28 -0.99 -9.89
C LYS A 86 1.98 -2.09 -10.68
N PRO A 87 1.26 -3.05 -11.22
CA PRO A 87 1.85 -4.01 -12.15
C PRO A 87 2.23 -3.32 -13.47
N VAL A 88 3.31 -3.76 -14.09
CA VAL A 88 3.67 -3.32 -15.45
C VAL A 88 2.77 -4.04 -16.47
N ASN A 89 2.38 -5.28 -16.17
CA ASN A 89 1.40 -6.03 -16.96
C ASN A 89 0.40 -6.80 -16.07
N TYR A 90 -0.64 -7.36 -16.69
CA TYR A 90 -1.80 -7.93 -15.97
C TYR A 90 -1.50 -9.23 -15.20
N ASN A 91 -0.43 -9.95 -15.53
CA ASN A 91 -0.11 -11.24 -14.94
C ASN A 91 0.88 -11.16 -13.79
N CYS A 92 1.25 -9.95 -13.37
CA CYS A 92 2.18 -9.74 -12.27
C CYS A 92 1.69 -10.39 -10.98
N LYS A 93 2.65 -11.00 -10.27
CA LYS A 93 2.45 -11.59 -8.94
C LYS A 93 3.59 -11.18 -8.03
N MET A 94 3.26 -10.94 -6.78
CA MET A 94 4.24 -10.74 -5.73
C MET A 94 3.80 -11.38 -4.42
N ILE A 95 4.73 -11.46 -3.48
CA ILE A 95 4.44 -11.79 -2.09
C ILE A 95 4.55 -10.49 -1.29
N SER A 96 3.55 -10.24 -0.45
CA SER A 96 3.57 -9.19 0.58
C SER A 96 3.62 -9.84 1.96
N ILE A 97 4.73 -9.67 2.66
CA ILE A 97 4.92 -10.11 4.05
C ILE A 97 4.66 -8.92 4.94
N MET A 98 3.67 -9.05 5.82
CA MET A 98 3.28 -8.03 6.79
C MET A 98 3.53 -8.56 8.21
N PHE A 99 4.15 -7.74 9.06
CA PHE A 99 4.38 -8.13 10.45
C PHE A 99 4.49 -6.93 11.39
N ASP A 100 3.99 -7.11 12.61
CA ASP A 100 4.21 -6.12 13.67
C ASP A 100 5.64 -6.19 14.20
N GLN A 101 6.17 -5.06 14.58
CA GLN A 101 7.52 -4.94 15.15
C GLN A 101 7.79 -5.80 16.37
N SER A 102 6.74 -6.27 17.08
CA SER A 102 6.85 -7.16 18.23
C SER A 102 7.53 -8.49 17.91
N LEU A 103 7.46 -8.95 16.67
CA LEU A 103 8.19 -10.16 16.24
C LEU A 103 9.72 -10.01 16.34
N ILE A 104 10.23 -8.77 16.25
CA ILE A 104 11.66 -8.48 16.39
C ILE A 104 11.99 -8.11 17.84
N THR A 105 11.12 -7.33 18.47
CA THR A 105 11.43 -6.70 19.77
C THR A 105 11.23 -7.63 20.95
N GLY A 106 10.36 -8.62 20.83
CA GLY A 106 9.88 -9.45 21.93
C GLY A 106 9.03 -8.63 22.90
N SER A 107 9.63 -7.92 23.85
CA SER A 107 8.90 -7.07 24.79
C SER A 107 8.98 -5.58 24.45
N GLU A 108 7.96 -4.82 24.87
CA GLU A 108 7.82 -3.40 24.58
C GLU A 108 8.96 -2.52 25.13
N HIS A 109 9.61 -2.95 26.22
CA HIS A 109 10.69 -2.21 26.86
C HIS A 109 12.07 -2.82 26.64
N SER A 110 12.22 -3.75 25.68
CA SER A 110 13.48 -4.46 25.43
C SER A 110 14.59 -3.52 24.90
N LEU A 111 15.84 -3.90 25.20
CA LEU A 111 17.00 -3.24 24.62
C LEU A 111 16.99 -3.31 23.09
N ILE A 112 16.51 -4.43 22.54
CA ILE A 112 16.42 -4.66 21.10
C ILE A 112 15.50 -3.61 20.47
N ARG A 113 14.31 -3.37 21.05
CA ARG A 113 13.40 -2.35 20.59
C ARG A 113 14.05 -0.98 20.54
N LYS A 114 14.51 -0.50 21.68
CA LYS A 114 15.07 0.87 21.81
C LYS A 114 16.25 1.12 20.90
N LYS A 115 17.16 0.14 20.80
CA LYS A 115 18.44 0.33 20.12
C LYS A 115 18.40 0.02 18.63
N TYR A 116 17.59 -0.96 18.21
CA TYR A 116 17.68 -1.52 16.88
C TYR A 116 16.39 -1.46 16.07
N VAL A 117 15.23 -1.29 16.70
CA VAL A 117 13.95 -1.19 15.99
C VAL A 117 13.46 0.23 15.95
N ASP A 118 13.35 0.91 17.09
CA ASP A 118 12.91 2.32 17.15
C ASP A 118 13.85 3.23 16.35
N ALA A 119 15.15 2.93 16.35
CA ALA A 119 16.12 3.68 15.54
C ALA A 119 15.87 3.59 14.02
N VAL A 120 15.29 2.49 13.54
CA VAL A 120 14.91 2.33 12.13
C VAL A 120 13.53 2.93 11.86
N ILE A 121 12.56 2.59 12.70
CA ILE A 121 11.17 3.00 12.49
C ILE A 121 11.00 4.51 12.57
N ASN A 122 11.71 5.15 13.49
CA ASN A 122 11.60 6.60 13.73
C ASN A 122 12.58 7.44 12.90
N THR A 123 13.43 6.81 12.06
CA THR A 123 14.32 7.58 11.21
C THR A 123 13.64 8.06 9.93
N ASN A 124 13.78 9.34 9.62
CA ASN A 124 13.34 9.92 8.36
C ASN A 124 14.33 9.69 7.20
N ASN A 125 15.38 8.90 7.44
CA ASN A 125 16.42 8.63 6.45
C ASN A 125 16.18 7.33 5.67
N LEU A 126 15.17 6.55 6.09
CA LEU A 126 14.95 5.20 5.58
C LEU A 126 13.46 4.91 5.41
N ASP A 127 12.85 5.41 4.35
CA ASP A 127 11.46 5.11 3.99
C ASP A 127 11.32 3.68 3.46
N PHE A 128 12.30 3.25 2.65
CA PHE A 128 12.34 1.92 2.05
C PHE A 128 13.76 1.46 1.71
N VAL A 129 13.90 0.16 1.48
CA VAL A 129 15.12 -0.49 1.02
C VAL A 129 14.82 -1.40 -0.16
N VAL A 130 15.44 -1.13 -1.30
CA VAL A 130 15.39 -2.04 -2.46
C VAL A 130 16.35 -3.20 -2.23
N LEU A 131 15.92 -4.40 -2.57
CA LEU A 131 16.69 -5.63 -2.46
C LEU A 131 16.96 -6.20 -3.85
N LYS A 132 18.25 -6.30 -4.20
CA LYS A 132 18.74 -6.78 -5.49
C LYS A 132 19.60 -8.03 -5.33
N ARG A 133 19.56 -8.91 -6.32
CA ARG A 133 20.32 -10.19 -6.27
C ARG A 133 21.82 -10.03 -6.48
N ASP A 134 22.24 -8.98 -7.14
CA ASP A 134 23.65 -8.67 -7.44
C ASP A 134 24.42 -8.05 -6.26
N ILE A 135 23.75 -7.77 -5.15
CA ILE A 135 24.34 -7.23 -3.92
C ILE A 135 24.28 -8.31 -2.83
N ASP A 136 25.42 -8.81 -2.39
CA ASP A 136 25.53 -9.98 -1.52
C ASP A 136 24.60 -9.96 -0.29
N TRP A 137 24.66 -8.90 0.52
CA TRP A 137 23.84 -8.82 1.72
C TRP A 137 22.34 -8.71 1.45
N GLN A 138 21.96 -8.12 0.30
CA GLN A 138 20.56 -8.03 -0.14
C GLN A 138 20.08 -9.38 -0.66
N ASN A 139 20.93 -10.10 -1.41
CA ASN A 139 20.64 -11.45 -1.88
C ASN A 139 20.46 -12.43 -0.71
N GLU A 140 21.24 -12.28 0.37
CA GLU A 140 21.01 -13.06 1.59
C GLU A 140 19.63 -12.77 2.21
N ILE A 141 19.19 -11.51 2.23
CA ILE A 141 17.85 -11.14 2.69
C ILE A 141 16.78 -11.78 1.79
N LEU A 142 16.94 -11.73 0.46
CA LEU A 142 16.00 -12.35 -0.48
C LEU A 142 15.86 -13.86 -0.24
N LYS A 143 16.94 -14.57 0.09
CA LYS A 143 16.90 -15.99 0.48
C LYS A 143 16.07 -16.22 1.75
N TYR A 144 16.21 -15.38 2.78
CA TYR A 144 15.39 -15.48 3.99
C TYR A 144 13.90 -15.19 3.71
N ILE A 145 13.60 -14.29 2.77
CA ILE A 145 12.23 -14.03 2.31
C ILE A 145 11.63 -15.28 1.66
N GLU A 146 12.38 -15.95 0.77
CA GLU A 146 11.98 -17.20 0.11
C GLU A 146 11.74 -18.33 1.13
N GLN A 147 12.64 -18.50 2.12
CA GLN A 147 12.49 -19.46 3.21
C GLN A 147 11.26 -19.16 4.07
N THR A 148 11.03 -17.89 4.42
CA THR A 148 9.84 -17.45 5.18
C THR A 148 8.56 -17.78 4.42
N ASN A 149 8.52 -17.53 3.11
CA ASN A 149 7.37 -17.88 2.29
C ASN A 149 7.14 -19.40 2.21
N SER A 150 8.21 -20.19 2.11
CA SER A 150 8.14 -21.66 2.11
C SER A 150 7.58 -22.19 3.42
N ALA A 151 8.12 -21.75 4.56
CA ALA A 151 7.66 -22.15 5.89
C ALA A 151 6.18 -21.78 6.13
N TYR A 152 5.73 -20.62 5.67
CA TYR A 152 4.35 -20.18 5.82
C TYR A 152 3.36 -21.00 4.96
N ASN A 153 3.75 -21.36 3.73
CA ASN A 153 2.86 -22.10 2.80
C ASN A 153 2.86 -23.62 3.01
N SER A 154 3.92 -24.15 3.63
CA SER A 154 4.05 -25.57 3.95
C SER A 154 4.43 -25.71 5.44
N PRO A 155 3.51 -25.35 6.36
CA PRO A 155 3.81 -25.29 7.78
C PRO A 155 4.07 -26.69 8.34
N ASP A 156 5.22 -26.85 8.99
CA ASP A 156 5.58 -27.99 9.83
C ASP A 156 5.65 -27.55 11.30
N TYR A 157 5.82 -28.47 12.21
CA TYR A 157 5.96 -28.14 13.64
C TYR A 157 7.12 -27.18 13.87
N GLY A 158 6.81 -26.00 14.42
CA GLY A 158 7.80 -24.93 14.69
C GLY A 158 7.99 -23.93 13.54
N TYR A 159 7.14 -23.93 12.51
CA TYR A 159 7.23 -22.98 11.38
C TYR A 159 7.16 -21.50 11.85
N GLU A 160 6.40 -21.20 12.90
CA GLU A 160 6.34 -19.84 13.47
C GLU A 160 7.72 -19.42 13.99
N LEU A 161 8.42 -20.32 14.64
CA LEU A 161 9.78 -20.05 15.14
C LEU A 161 10.78 -19.87 13.99
N GLU A 162 10.66 -20.65 12.93
CA GLU A 162 11.45 -20.46 11.71
C GLU A 162 11.21 -19.11 11.08
N ILE A 163 9.94 -18.69 10.95
CA ILE A 163 9.57 -17.36 10.45
C ILE A 163 10.19 -16.26 11.31
N VAL A 164 10.05 -16.33 12.64
CA VAL A 164 10.63 -15.34 13.56
C VAL A 164 12.15 -15.27 13.41
N ASN A 165 12.83 -16.40 13.30
CA ASN A 165 14.29 -16.44 13.09
C ASN A 165 14.67 -15.80 11.76
N ASN A 166 13.97 -16.10 10.68
CA ASN A 166 14.23 -15.51 9.35
C ASN A 166 14.02 -13.98 9.38
N ILE A 167 12.94 -13.50 9.98
CA ILE A 167 12.69 -12.05 10.14
C ILE A 167 13.79 -11.39 10.96
N ASN A 168 14.26 -12.01 12.05
CA ASN A 168 15.37 -11.48 12.83
C ASN A 168 16.70 -11.46 12.04
N TRP A 169 16.97 -12.46 11.19
CA TRP A 169 18.13 -12.44 10.30
C TRP A 169 18.05 -11.34 9.25
N ILE A 170 16.86 -11.16 8.62
CA ILE A 170 16.60 -10.04 7.69
C ILE A 170 16.90 -8.71 8.40
N TRP A 171 16.35 -8.52 9.60
CA TRP A 171 16.53 -7.29 10.36
C TRP A 171 17.99 -7.04 10.73
N LEU A 172 18.69 -8.07 11.19
CA LEU A 172 20.10 -7.96 11.55
C LEU A 172 20.98 -7.57 10.35
N LYS A 173 20.73 -8.17 9.18
CA LYS A 173 21.43 -7.81 7.94
C LYS A 173 21.16 -6.35 7.56
N LEU A 174 19.90 -5.94 7.62
CA LEU A 174 19.46 -4.58 7.31
C LEU A 174 20.18 -3.55 8.19
N ILE A 175 20.11 -3.69 9.52
CA ILE A 175 20.70 -2.71 10.45
C ILE A 175 22.22 -2.64 10.37
N ARG A 176 22.90 -3.77 10.08
CA ARG A 176 24.36 -3.80 9.91
C ARG A 176 24.81 -3.05 8.66
N ASN A 177 24.11 -3.26 7.55
CA ASN A 177 24.50 -2.66 6.27
C ASN A 177 24.01 -1.21 6.10
N LEU A 178 23.01 -0.79 6.86
CA LEU A 178 22.44 0.55 6.81
C LEU A 178 22.73 1.40 8.06
N LYS A 179 23.67 0.95 8.90
CA LYS A 179 24.04 1.61 10.17
C LYS A 179 24.24 3.12 10.01
N ASP A 180 25.05 3.52 9.03
CA ASP A 180 25.40 4.93 8.81
C ASP A 180 24.18 5.77 8.40
N LYS A 181 23.27 5.20 7.60
CA LYS A 181 22.00 5.83 7.25
C LYS A 181 21.08 5.99 8.47
N ILE A 182 20.97 4.94 9.28
CA ILE A 182 20.11 4.92 10.47
C ILE A 182 20.60 5.91 11.53
N GLN A 183 21.93 5.98 11.73
CA GLN A 183 22.56 6.84 12.73
C GLN A 183 22.82 8.27 12.23
N SER A 184 22.64 8.54 10.95
CA SER A 184 22.75 9.89 10.41
C SER A 184 21.75 10.84 11.05
N PRO A 185 22.07 12.14 11.23
CA PRO A 185 21.09 13.11 11.68
C PRO A 185 19.82 13.01 10.84
N PRO A 186 18.62 13.03 11.46
CA PRO A 186 17.38 12.88 10.72
C PRO A 186 17.30 13.96 9.64
N LYS A 187 17.06 13.56 8.42
CA LYS A 187 16.68 14.52 7.37
C LYS A 187 15.49 15.30 7.89
N LYS A 188 15.49 16.61 7.68
CA LYS A 188 14.28 17.39 7.93
C LYS A 188 13.13 16.65 7.28
N VAL A 189 12.15 16.22 8.09
CA VAL A 189 10.92 15.62 7.58
C VAL A 189 10.48 16.51 6.44
N SER A 190 10.30 15.94 5.26
CA SER A 190 9.63 16.71 4.23
C SER A 190 8.23 17.00 4.78
N PRO A 191 7.89 18.23 5.12
CA PRO A 191 6.55 18.53 5.65
C PRO A 191 5.44 18.10 4.70
N ASN A 192 5.83 17.61 3.50
CA ASN A 192 4.91 17.29 2.44
C ASN A 192 4.20 15.96 2.61
N ASP A 193 4.85 14.92 3.16
CA ASP A 193 4.19 13.62 3.32
C ASP A 193 3.07 13.70 4.35
N GLU A 194 3.34 14.36 5.50
CA GLU A 194 2.31 14.62 6.50
C GLU A 194 1.19 15.53 5.97
N ARG A 195 1.55 16.59 5.23
CA ARG A 195 0.57 17.47 4.58
C ARG A 195 -0.28 16.74 3.55
N VAL A 196 0.33 15.85 2.75
CA VAL A 196 -0.40 15.04 1.76
C VAL A 196 -1.32 14.06 2.45
N LYS A 197 -0.88 13.38 3.53
CA LYS A 197 -1.74 12.51 4.33
C LYS A 197 -2.93 13.27 4.93
N THR A 198 -2.71 14.45 5.52
CA THR A 198 -3.77 15.31 6.06
C THR A 198 -4.76 15.71 4.97
N ALA A 199 -4.27 16.10 3.78
CA ALA A 199 -5.12 16.48 2.67
C ALA A 199 -5.90 15.28 2.09
N ILE A 200 -5.28 14.10 2.02
CA ILE A 200 -5.95 12.84 1.64
C ILE A 200 -7.11 12.56 2.61
N ASN A 201 -6.85 12.65 3.91
CA ASN A 201 -7.89 12.44 4.92
C ASN A 201 -9.04 13.44 4.76
N TYR A 202 -8.74 14.71 4.57
CA TYR A 202 -9.76 15.72 4.30
C TYR A 202 -10.62 15.38 3.08
N ILE A 203 -9.98 14.97 1.96
CA ILE A 203 -10.69 14.56 0.74
C ILE A 203 -11.65 13.39 1.03
N LYS A 204 -11.18 12.38 1.77
CA LYS A 204 -11.96 11.18 2.07
C LYS A 204 -13.18 11.44 2.94
N VAL A 205 -13.03 12.29 3.94
CA VAL A 205 -14.15 12.65 4.82
C VAL A 205 -15.20 13.48 4.06
N ASN A 206 -14.78 14.28 3.09
CA ASN A 206 -15.65 15.26 2.45
C ASN A 206 -15.98 14.95 0.97
N TYR A 207 -15.54 13.83 0.40
CA TYR A 207 -15.63 13.54 -1.05
C TYR A 207 -17.04 13.62 -1.64
N THR A 208 -18.08 13.37 -0.84
CA THR A 208 -19.48 13.45 -1.28
C THR A 208 -19.97 14.89 -1.50
N HIS A 209 -19.25 15.86 -0.92
CA HIS A 209 -19.57 17.29 -1.00
C HIS A 209 -18.78 17.99 -2.10
N GLU A 210 -19.16 19.19 -2.44
CA GLU A 210 -18.35 20.06 -3.29
C GLU A 210 -17.10 20.51 -2.51
N ILE A 211 -15.92 20.09 -2.98
CA ILE A 211 -14.63 20.43 -2.38
C ILE A 211 -13.83 21.26 -3.38
N SER A 212 -13.38 22.42 -2.97
CA SER A 212 -12.45 23.23 -3.73
C SER A 212 -10.99 22.91 -3.41
N LEU A 213 -10.07 23.29 -4.31
CA LEU A 213 -8.63 23.22 -4.02
C LEU A 213 -8.23 24.05 -2.81
N ASP A 214 -8.97 25.13 -2.55
CA ASP A 214 -8.75 26.01 -1.39
C ASP A 214 -9.05 25.29 -0.08
N ASP A 215 -10.14 24.53 -0.03
CA ASP A 215 -10.53 23.76 1.13
C ASP A 215 -9.50 22.67 1.46
N ILE A 216 -9.03 21.95 0.42
CA ILE A 216 -7.97 20.95 0.57
C ILE A 216 -6.67 21.59 1.08
N ALA A 217 -6.27 22.73 0.53
CA ALA A 217 -5.05 23.42 0.94
C ALA A 217 -5.14 23.96 2.39
N LYS A 218 -6.30 24.50 2.77
CA LYS A 218 -6.57 24.98 4.14
C LYS A 218 -6.53 23.84 5.16
N SER A 219 -6.99 22.64 4.82
CA SER A 219 -6.97 21.50 5.74
C SER A 219 -5.56 21.14 6.23
N CYS A 220 -4.54 21.45 5.45
CA CYS A 220 -3.13 21.22 5.79
C CYS A 220 -2.33 22.52 6.00
N ASN A 221 -3.00 23.68 6.19
CA ASN A 221 -2.41 24.98 6.47
C ASN A 221 -1.35 25.44 5.45
N ILE A 222 -1.60 25.24 4.16
CA ILE A 222 -0.70 25.64 3.06
C ILE A 222 -1.46 26.38 1.95
N SER A 223 -0.71 27.02 1.05
CA SER A 223 -1.29 27.63 -0.14
C SER A 223 -1.72 26.57 -1.17
N LYS A 224 -2.68 26.92 -2.06
CA LYS A 224 -3.09 26.09 -3.20
C LYS A 224 -1.90 25.59 -4.04
N SER A 225 -0.97 26.49 -4.31
CA SER A 225 0.23 26.18 -5.10
C SER A 225 1.12 25.15 -4.39
N GLU A 226 1.30 25.27 -3.08
CA GLU A 226 2.07 24.33 -2.29
C GLU A 226 1.36 22.98 -2.18
N CYS A 227 0.04 22.97 -2.02
CA CYS A 227 -0.77 21.76 -2.02
C CYS A 227 -0.59 20.98 -3.34
N CYS A 228 -0.75 21.66 -4.49
CA CYS A 228 -0.52 21.04 -5.80
C CYS A 228 0.92 20.51 -5.95
N ARG A 229 1.94 21.29 -5.52
CA ARG A 229 3.34 20.83 -5.58
C ARG A 229 3.60 19.61 -4.72
N SER A 230 3.06 19.58 -3.50
CA SER A 230 3.19 18.46 -2.57
C SER A 230 2.56 17.19 -3.14
N PHE A 231 1.34 17.26 -3.65
CA PHE A 231 0.67 16.14 -4.30
C PHE A 231 1.43 15.64 -5.53
N LYS A 232 1.83 16.53 -6.44
CA LYS A 232 2.62 16.15 -7.62
C LYS A 232 3.95 15.50 -7.25
N ARG A 233 4.59 15.97 -6.18
CA ARG A 233 5.86 15.43 -5.72
C ARG A 233 5.69 14.03 -5.11
N VAL A 234 4.69 13.84 -4.23
CA VAL A 234 4.49 12.60 -3.47
C VAL A 234 3.70 11.58 -4.28
N LEU A 235 2.57 11.98 -4.89
CA LEU A 235 1.61 11.09 -5.55
C LEU A 235 1.67 11.12 -7.07
N LYS A 236 2.48 12.03 -7.67
CA LYS A 236 2.54 12.27 -9.14
C LYS A 236 1.22 12.73 -9.76
N MET A 237 0.26 13.17 -8.97
CA MET A 237 -1.04 13.68 -9.39
C MET A 237 -1.41 14.98 -8.67
N THR A 238 -2.47 15.65 -9.09
CA THR A 238 -3.02 16.83 -8.40
C THR A 238 -4.00 16.40 -7.30
N PRO A 239 -4.29 17.27 -6.30
CA PRO A 239 -5.33 16.99 -5.31
C PRO A 239 -6.69 16.68 -5.91
N PHE A 240 -7.04 17.34 -7.03
CA PHE A 240 -8.31 17.14 -7.70
C PHE A 240 -8.36 15.83 -8.49
N GLU A 241 -7.25 15.40 -9.10
CA GLU A 241 -7.15 14.07 -9.72
C GLU A 241 -7.32 12.98 -8.68
N TYR A 242 -6.71 13.13 -7.50
CA TYR A 242 -6.89 12.21 -6.38
C TYR A 242 -8.36 12.15 -5.91
N LEU A 243 -9.02 13.30 -5.75
CA LEU A 243 -10.46 13.35 -5.41
C LEU A 243 -11.32 12.61 -6.45
N MET A 244 -11.05 12.80 -7.74
CA MET A 244 -11.80 12.13 -8.80
C MET A 244 -11.56 10.61 -8.80
N GLU A 245 -10.32 10.18 -8.63
CA GLU A 245 -9.97 8.75 -8.48
C GLU A 245 -10.70 8.15 -7.27
N TYR A 246 -10.68 8.82 -6.13
CA TYR A 246 -11.35 8.35 -4.92
C TYR A 246 -12.87 8.25 -5.07
N ARG A 247 -13.51 9.22 -5.72
CA ARG A 247 -14.94 9.17 -6.04
C ARG A 247 -15.31 8.00 -6.95
N VAL A 248 -14.51 7.77 -7.99
CA VAL A 248 -14.68 6.61 -8.90
C VAL A 248 -14.58 5.32 -8.12
N LEU A 249 -13.62 5.22 -7.23
CA LEU A 249 -13.44 4.07 -6.37
C LEU A 249 -14.68 3.82 -5.49
N LYS A 250 -15.18 4.85 -4.82
CA LYS A 250 -16.42 4.74 -4.04
C LYS A 250 -17.59 4.33 -4.92
N ALA A 251 -17.64 4.79 -6.16
CA ALA A 251 -18.66 4.35 -7.10
C ALA A 251 -18.55 2.85 -7.42
N THR A 252 -17.37 2.25 -7.50
CA THR A 252 -17.22 0.80 -7.70
C THR A 252 -17.79 0.01 -6.52
N GLU A 253 -17.62 0.50 -5.28
CA GLU A 253 -18.23 -0.11 -4.08
C GLU A 253 -19.76 -0.09 -4.14
N TYR A 254 -20.37 1.02 -4.55
CA TYR A 254 -21.82 1.10 -4.76
C TYR A 254 -22.30 0.18 -5.89
N LEU A 255 -21.57 0.15 -7.02
CA LEU A 255 -21.88 -0.71 -8.15
C LEU A 255 -21.86 -2.21 -7.78
N TYR A 256 -20.96 -2.58 -6.87
CA TYR A 256 -20.81 -3.95 -6.38
C TYR A 256 -21.85 -4.34 -5.35
N ASN A 257 -22.16 -3.44 -4.40
CA ASN A 257 -22.96 -3.75 -3.23
C ASN A 257 -24.45 -3.40 -3.36
N THR A 258 -24.83 -2.61 -4.38
CA THR A 258 -26.21 -2.12 -4.52
C THR A 258 -26.72 -2.25 -5.96
N ASP A 259 -28.05 -2.20 -6.11
CA ASP A 259 -28.72 -2.09 -7.41
C ASP A 259 -29.14 -0.65 -7.74
N GLU A 260 -28.61 0.35 -7.03
CA GLU A 260 -28.88 1.76 -7.28
C GLU A 260 -28.61 2.15 -8.73
N SER A 261 -29.39 3.09 -9.27
CA SER A 261 -29.15 3.61 -10.62
C SER A 261 -27.79 4.28 -10.73
N ILE A 262 -27.18 4.24 -11.94
CA ILE A 262 -25.92 4.92 -12.21
C ILE A 262 -26.00 6.42 -11.88
N SER A 263 -27.18 7.01 -12.10
CA SER A 263 -27.44 8.42 -11.78
C SER A 263 -27.39 8.69 -10.28
N ASN A 264 -28.00 7.82 -9.45
CA ASN A 264 -27.96 7.96 -8.00
C ASN A 264 -26.54 7.77 -7.46
N ILE A 265 -25.84 6.73 -7.94
CA ILE A 265 -24.44 6.51 -7.57
C ILE A 265 -23.57 7.72 -7.89
N CYS A 266 -23.73 8.29 -9.10
CA CYS A 266 -23.04 9.51 -9.50
C CYS A 266 -23.22 10.64 -8.46
N MET A 267 -24.43 10.88 -8.00
CA MET A 267 -24.75 11.90 -6.99
C MET A 267 -24.17 11.52 -5.61
N ASN A 268 -24.37 10.29 -5.18
CA ASN A 268 -23.93 9.78 -3.86
C ASN A 268 -22.40 9.88 -3.67
N VAL A 269 -21.64 9.75 -4.76
CA VAL A 269 -20.17 9.88 -4.71
C VAL A 269 -19.68 11.30 -5.03
N GLY A 270 -20.58 12.29 -5.11
CA GLY A 270 -20.23 13.71 -5.20
C GLY A 270 -19.94 14.25 -6.60
N PHE A 271 -20.36 13.56 -7.68
CA PHE A 271 -20.32 14.12 -9.02
C PHE A 271 -21.59 14.93 -9.33
N ASN A 272 -21.43 16.11 -9.91
CA ASN A 272 -22.52 17.00 -10.28
C ASN A 272 -23.12 16.70 -11.67
N GLY A 273 -22.61 15.69 -12.42
CA GLY A 273 -23.12 15.37 -13.74
C GLY A 273 -22.70 14.00 -14.23
N ILE A 274 -23.71 13.24 -14.71
CA ILE A 274 -23.54 11.83 -15.13
C ILE A 274 -22.58 11.67 -16.33
N SER A 275 -22.55 12.62 -17.25
CA SER A 275 -21.65 12.58 -18.40
C SER A 275 -20.17 12.74 -18.00
N TYR A 276 -19.91 13.63 -17.03
CA TYR A 276 -18.56 13.82 -16.50
C TYR A 276 -18.14 12.61 -15.64
N PHE A 277 -19.06 12.11 -14.81
CA PHE A 277 -18.86 10.87 -14.06
C PHE A 277 -18.49 9.71 -14.99
N GLY A 278 -19.27 9.45 -16.04
CA GLY A 278 -19.01 8.36 -16.98
C GLY A 278 -17.65 8.46 -17.66
N LYS A 279 -17.25 9.66 -18.09
CA LYS A 279 -15.91 9.92 -18.68
C LYS A 279 -14.80 9.68 -17.66
N THR A 280 -14.97 10.17 -16.44
CA THR A 280 -13.99 10.05 -15.36
C THR A 280 -13.86 8.59 -14.92
N PHE A 281 -14.97 7.89 -14.76
CA PHE A 281 -15.00 6.47 -14.45
C PHE A 281 -14.24 5.65 -15.52
N LYS A 282 -14.56 5.89 -16.80
CA LYS A 282 -13.87 5.22 -17.92
C LYS A 282 -12.37 5.51 -17.94
N LYS A 283 -11.93 6.72 -17.58
CA LYS A 283 -10.51 7.07 -17.47
C LYS A 283 -9.76 6.23 -16.45
N PHE A 284 -10.36 5.96 -15.29
CA PHE A 284 -9.71 5.22 -14.19
C PHE A 284 -9.91 3.71 -14.27
N MET A 285 -11.09 3.26 -14.75
CA MET A 285 -11.46 1.84 -14.73
C MET A 285 -11.39 1.17 -16.13
N ASN A 286 -11.03 1.92 -17.18
CA ASN A 286 -10.99 1.48 -18.59
C ASN A 286 -12.32 0.97 -19.14
N CYS A 287 -13.42 1.08 -18.41
CA CYS A 287 -14.78 0.73 -18.83
C CYS A 287 -15.79 1.72 -18.26
N THR A 288 -17.02 1.72 -18.78
CA THR A 288 -18.11 2.55 -18.25
C THR A 288 -18.69 1.96 -16.96
N PRO A 289 -19.38 2.76 -16.11
CA PRO A 289 -20.04 2.26 -14.91
C PRO A 289 -21.03 1.10 -15.21
N SER A 290 -21.74 1.17 -16.34
CA SER A 290 -22.69 0.13 -16.76
C SER A 290 -21.99 -1.17 -17.17
N GLU A 291 -20.91 -1.06 -17.94
CA GLU A 291 -20.07 -2.22 -18.32
C GLU A 291 -19.45 -2.87 -17.08
N TYR A 292 -18.97 -2.07 -16.13
CA TYR A 292 -18.40 -2.56 -14.87
C TYR A 292 -19.44 -3.33 -14.05
N ARG A 293 -20.68 -2.78 -13.92
CA ARG A 293 -21.78 -3.47 -13.22
C ARG A 293 -22.17 -4.79 -13.89
N ASN A 294 -22.25 -4.82 -15.21
CA ASN A 294 -22.58 -6.04 -15.94
C ASN A 294 -21.50 -7.10 -15.78
N TYR A 295 -20.22 -6.70 -15.80
CA TYR A 295 -19.10 -7.61 -15.55
C TYR A 295 -19.21 -8.27 -14.18
N ILE A 296 -19.47 -7.48 -13.13
CA ILE A 296 -19.60 -8.00 -11.76
C ILE A 296 -20.81 -8.97 -11.64
N LYS A 297 -21.97 -8.59 -12.20
CA LYS A 297 -23.17 -9.43 -12.14
C LYS A 297 -22.96 -10.77 -12.82
N ASN A 298 -22.28 -10.79 -13.96
CA ASN A 298 -21.97 -12.01 -14.69
C ASN A 298 -20.98 -12.92 -13.94
N ASN A 299 -20.00 -12.34 -13.23
CA ASN A 299 -19.00 -13.09 -12.49
C ASN A 299 -19.46 -13.52 -11.08
N LYS A 300 -20.44 -12.85 -10.46
CA LYS A 300 -21.09 -13.34 -9.23
C LYS A 300 -21.88 -14.63 -9.43
N ASN A 301 -22.29 -14.94 -10.67
CA ASN A 301 -23.07 -16.14 -11.02
C ASN A 301 -22.20 -17.35 -11.40
N VAL A 302 -20.88 -17.27 -11.31
CA VAL A 302 -20.01 -18.45 -11.46
C VAL A 302 -19.93 -19.12 -10.08
N PRO A 303 -20.51 -20.35 -9.90
CA PRO A 303 -20.40 -21.06 -8.63
C PRO A 303 -18.92 -21.26 -8.33
N SER A 304 -18.49 -20.87 -7.13
CA SER A 304 -17.23 -21.30 -6.58
C SER A 304 -17.24 -22.83 -6.49
N ASN A 305 -16.70 -23.49 -7.49
CA ASN A 305 -16.41 -24.91 -7.37
C ASN A 305 -15.41 -25.06 -6.21
N LYS A 306 -15.93 -25.74 -5.18
CA LYS A 306 -15.24 -26.14 -3.96
C LYS A 306 -13.96 -26.91 -4.23
#